data_7e2bf41bac2a2e212f64ee87b9060069
#
_entry.id   7e2bf41bac2a2e212f64ee87b9060069
#
_cell.length_a   1.000
_cell.length_b   1.000
_cell.length_c   1.000
_cell.angle_alpha   90.00
_cell.angle_beta   90.00
_cell.angle_gamma   90.00
#
_symmetry.space_group_name_H-M   'P 1'
#
loop_
_entity.id
_entity.type
_entity.pdbx_description
1 polymer ?
#
loop_
_entity_poly.entity_id
_entity_poly.type
_entity_poly.pdbx_seq_one_letter_code
_entity_poly.pdbx_strand_id
1 'polypeptide(L)'
;MSGMNITVLGAGAWGTALALTLAARHDVLLWGRNADVMAQMAARRENTPYLPGFPLPAQLATGSDLRQAIDHVAGPESLLIVATSVAGLRPLALQLRPFIIPNLVWLCKGFEEGSRRLPHQVLRDVLGDGVPGAALSGPSFAQEVARGLPCALTVASADAALCERVVAALHGGSMRVYSTDDLVGVEVGGAVKNIMAIATGIVDGLGLGLNARAALITRGLVEISRLGIALGGRPETFMGLTGMGDLILTCTGELSRNRRVGLGLAAGKPLDVIVAELGHVAEGVRCAQAVRELAEQCGVKMPIAAAVAGVLFDGDTPQHMVAELLARDPQPEHG
;
A
#
# COMPACT_ATOMS: atom_id res chain seq x y z
N MET A 1 7.14 28.10 9.65
CA MET A 1 5.91 27.45 10.15
C MET A 1 6.34 26.57 11.33
N SER A 2 5.64 26.64 12.47
CA SER A 2 5.88 25.73 13.59
C SER A 2 5.61 24.30 13.12
N GLY A 3 6.47 23.33 13.50
CA GLY A 3 6.30 21.93 13.16
C GLY A 3 4.98 21.38 13.72
N MET A 4 4.36 20.43 13.01
CA MET A 4 3.21 19.68 13.52
C MET A 4 3.68 18.52 14.40
N ASN A 5 2.82 18.06 15.31
CA ASN A 5 3.00 16.77 15.97
C ASN A 5 2.45 15.67 15.07
N ILE A 6 3.28 14.71 14.71
CA ILE A 6 2.92 13.59 13.82
C ILE A 6 3.34 12.28 14.48
N THR A 7 2.39 11.38 14.65
CA THR A 7 2.69 10.01 15.07
C THR A 7 2.51 9.04 13.90
N VAL A 8 3.53 8.22 13.65
CA VAL A 8 3.48 7.15 12.64
C VAL A 8 3.34 5.81 13.37
N LEU A 9 2.18 5.18 13.27
CA LEU A 9 1.89 3.86 13.83
C LEU A 9 2.25 2.76 12.84
N GLY A 10 3.40 2.14 13.04
CA GLY A 10 3.92 1.06 12.21
C GLY A 10 5.35 1.31 11.75
N ALA A 11 6.29 0.73 12.47
CA ALA A 11 7.74 0.81 12.19
C ALA A 11 8.18 -0.19 11.10
N GLY A 12 7.40 -0.36 10.03
CA GLY A 12 7.81 -1.05 8.82
C GLY A 12 8.70 -0.17 7.94
N ALA A 13 9.11 -0.68 6.77
CA ALA A 13 9.98 0.08 5.85
C ALA A 13 9.37 1.43 5.46
N TRP A 14 8.09 1.44 5.04
CA TRP A 14 7.45 2.67 4.57
C TRP A 14 7.17 3.66 5.71
N GLY A 15 6.65 3.17 6.86
CA GLY A 15 6.42 4.03 8.03
C GLY A 15 7.71 4.66 8.54
N THR A 16 8.82 3.92 8.55
CA THR A 16 10.14 4.44 8.91
C THR A 16 10.64 5.47 7.91
N ALA A 17 10.53 5.20 6.61
CA ALA A 17 10.95 6.14 5.57
C ALA A 17 10.18 7.47 5.62
N LEU A 18 8.86 7.39 5.84
CA LEU A 18 8.02 8.57 6.00
C LEU A 18 8.37 9.35 7.27
N ALA A 19 8.55 8.66 8.40
CA ALA A 19 8.96 9.29 9.66
C ALA A 19 10.32 10.01 9.54
N LEU A 20 11.29 9.40 8.86
CA LEU A 20 12.58 10.04 8.54
C LEU A 20 12.41 11.35 7.77
N THR A 21 11.59 11.33 6.71
CA THR A 21 11.34 12.50 5.87
C THR A 21 10.64 13.61 6.65
N LEU A 22 9.65 13.25 7.47
CA LEU A 22 8.85 14.22 8.23
C LEU A 22 9.62 14.83 9.40
N ALA A 23 10.51 14.07 10.04
CA ALA A 23 11.29 14.52 11.19
C ALA A 23 12.20 15.73 10.89
N ALA A 24 12.48 16.02 9.62
CA ALA A 24 13.22 17.21 9.22
C ALA A 24 12.45 18.53 9.46
N ARG A 25 11.11 18.47 9.56
CA ARG A 25 10.24 19.66 9.62
C ARG A 25 9.21 19.63 10.75
N HIS A 26 8.99 18.47 11.36
CA HIS A 26 7.91 18.22 12.31
C HIS A 26 8.43 17.50 13.56
N ASP A 27 7.67 17.55 14.64
CA ASP A 27 7.88 16.69 15.81
C ASP A 27 7.25 15.33 15.50
N VAL A 28 8.09 14.30 15.35
CA VAL A 28 7.66 12.99 14.85
C VAL A 28 7.98 11.89 15.87
N LEU A 29 6.95 11.09 16.18
CA LEU A 29 7.08 9.86 16.93
C LEU A 29 6.78 8.65 16.02
N LEU A 30 7.73 7.74 15.91
CA LEU A 30 7.56 6.45 15.23
C LEU A 30 7.25 5.37 16.26
N TRP A 31 6.06 4.82 16.18
CA TRP A 31 5.61 3.76 17.07
C TRP A 31 5.65 2.38 16.40
N GLY A 32 6.07 1.38 17.16
CA GLY A 32 6.00 -0.03 16.77
C GLY A 32 5.51 -0.91 17.90
N ARG A 33 4.69 -1.92 17.58
CA ARG A 33 4.05 -2.80 18.57
C ARG A 33 5.01 -3.71 19.36
N ASN A 34 6.19 -4.00 18.81
CA ASN A 34 7.18 -4.87 19.44
C ASN A 34 8.18 -4.03 20.22
N ALA A 35 8.11 -4.07 21.54
CA ALA A 35 8.94 -3.27 22.44
C ALA A 35 10.43 -3.55 22.25
N ASP A 36 10.83 -4.81 22.07
CA ASP A 36 12.25 -5.19 21.90
C ASP A 36 12.83 -4.65 20.60
N VAL A 37 12.05 -4.72 19.51
CA VAL A 37 12.46 -4.14 18.22
C VAL A 37 12.58 -2.62 18.33
N MET A 38 11.65 -1.96 19.00
CA MET A 38 11.69 -0.51 19.19
C MET A 38 12.85 -0.08 20.09
N ALA A 39 13.16 -0.84 21.15
CA ALA A 39 14.32 -0.60 22.03
C ALA A 39 15.64 -0.75 21.24
N GLN A 40 15.77 -1.80 20.42
CA GLN A 40 16.94 -2.00 19.57
C GLN A 40 17.07 -0.86 18.52
N MET A 41 15.97 -0.45 17.92
CA MET A 41 15.92 0.67 16.97
C MET A 41 16.35 1.97 17.64
N ALA A 42 15.88 2.25 18.85
CA ALA A 42 16.27 3.43 19.63
C ALA A 42 17.77 3.43 19.96
N ALA A 43 18.31 2.27 20.39
CA ALA A 43 19.71 2.12 20.76
C ALA A 43 20.65 2.22 19.54
N ARG A 44 20.30 1.61 18.41
CA ARG A 44 21.11 1.60 17.18
C ARG A 44 20.90 2.84 16.32
N ARG A 45 19.84 3.60 16.59
CA ARG A 45 19.37 4.70 15.71
C ARG A 45 19.22 4.24 14.26
N GLU A 46 18.68 3.04 14.05
CA GLU A 46 18.46 2.42 12.73
C GLU A 46 17.38 1.35 12.82
N ASN A 47 16.54 1.27 11.80
CA ASN A 47 15.57 0.18 11.64
C ASN A 47 16.17 -0.95 10.79
N THR A 48 17.12 -1.66 11.33
CA THR A 48 17.87 -2.72 10.61
C THR A 48 16.97 -3.81 10.01
N PRO A 49 15.88 -4.29 10.67
CA PRO A 49 15.03 -5.33 10.07
C PRO A 49 14.24 -4.89 8.83
N TYR A 50 13.83 -3.61 8.76
CA TYR A 50 12.89 -3.17 7.73
C TYR A 50 13.44 -2.13 6.76
N LEU A 51 14.40 -1.32 7.21
CA LEU A 51 15.01 -0.25 6.41
C LEU A 51 16.49 -0.07 6.79
N PRO A 52 17.34 -1.08 6.52
CA PRO A 52 18.75 -1.04 6.86
C PRO A 52 19.49 0.04 6.06
N GLY A 53 20.54 0.62 6.69
CA GLY A 53 21.41 1.62 6.06
C GLY A 53 20.87 3.05 6.11
N PHE A 54 19.77 3.30 6.87
CA PHE A 54 19.20 4.62 7.04
C PHE A 54 19.18 5.03 8.51
N PRO A 55 20.14 5.87 8.94
CA PRO A 55 20.21 6.32 10.34
C PRO A 55 19.01 7.19 10.70
N LEU A 56 18.45 6.96 11.89
CA LEU A 56 17.37 7.77 12.43
C LEU A 56 17.94 9.06 12.99
N PRO A 57 17.47 10.26 12.59
CA PRO A 57 17.94 11.54 13.11
C PRO A 57 17.59 11.69 14.60
N ALA A 58 18.43 12.41 15.36
CA ALA A 58 18.29 12.52 16.81
C ALA A 58 16.90 13.00 17.28
N GLN A 59 16.27 13.87 16.49
CA GLN A 59 14.94 14.43 16.78
C GLN A 59 13.78 13.47 16.51
N LEU A 60 13.99 12.35 15.79
CA LEU A 60 12.95 11.35 15.59
C LEU A 60 12.77 10.51 16.86
N ALA A 61 11.66 10.70 17.55
CA ALA A 61 11.29 9.88 18.69
C ALA A 61 10.82 8.49 18.25
N THR A 62 11.14 7.47 19.05
CA THR A 62 10.71 6.08 18.78
C THR A 62 10.15 5.48 20.06
N GLY A 63 9.09 4.66 19.96
CA GLY A 63 8.46 4.06 21.13
C GLY A 63 7.52 2.90 20.81
N SER A 64 7.11 2.18 21.86
CA SER A 64 6.15 1.07 21.78
C SER A 64 4.91 1.28 22.67
N ASP A 65 4.86 2.36 23.45
CA ASP A 65 3.69 2.72 24.23
C ASP A 65 2.67 3.43 23.33
N LEU A 66 1.51 2.76 23.10
CA LEU A 66 0.45 3.29 22.25
C LEU A 66 -0.20 4.53 22.86
N ARG A 67 -0.37 4.58 24.18
CA ARG A 67 -0.96 5.75 24.85
C ARG A 67 -0.09 6.98 24.64
N GLN A 68 1.20 6.87 24.90
CA GLN A 68 2.14 7.95 24.64
C GLN A 68 2.10 8.41 23.17
N ALA A 69 2.00 7.44 22.24
CA ALA A 69 1.93 7.71 20.81
C ALA A 69 0.66 8.49 20.41
N ILE A 70 -0.47 8.26 21.09
CA ILE A 70 -1.73 8.98 20.86
C ILE A 70 -1.71 10.34 21.56
N ASP A 71 -1.23 10.40 22.79
CA ASP A 71 -1.15 11.66 23.55
C ASP A 71 -0.25 12.68 22.82
N HIS A 72 0.76 12.23 22.08
CA HIS A 72 1.62 13.07 21.22
C HIS A 72 0.84 13.82 20.12
N VAL A 73 -0.28 13.29 19.66
CA VAL A 73 -1.12 13.86 18.59
C VAL A 73 -2.52 14.26 19.05
N ALA A 74 -2.68 14.62 20.32
CA ALA A 74 -3.97 15.04 20.86
C ALA A 74 -4.45 16.41 20.35
N GLY A 75 -3.58 17.20 19.72
CA GLY A 75 -3.93 18.53 19.18
C GLY A 75 -4.72 18.45 17.87
N PRO A 76 -5.63 19.42 17.58
CA PRO A 76 -6.48 19.41 16.40
C PRO A 76 -5.73 19.51 15.07
N GLU A 77 -4.51 20.07 15.08
CA GLU A 77 -3.67 20.21 13.87
C GLU A 77 -2.68 19.04 13.69
N SER A 78 -2.68 18.07 14.59
CA SER A 78 -1.78 16.91 14.55
C SER A 78 -2.27 15.83 13.59
N LEU A 79 -1.37 14.91 13.21
CA LEU A 79 -1.69 13.78 12.32
C LEU A 79 -1.31 12.45 12.97
N LEU A 80 -2.25 11.51 12.99
CA LEU A 80 -2.01 10.11 13.30
C LEU A 80 -1.93 9.32 11.99
N ILE A 81 -0.76 8.82 11.66
CA ILE A 81 -0.51 8.10 10.40
C ILE A 81 -0.37 6.60 10.67
N VAL A 82 -1.26 5.78 10.12
CA VAL A 82 -1.25 4.32 10.21
C VAL A 82 -0.48 3.73 9.04
N ALA A 83 0.68 3.16 9.31
CA ALA A 83 1.61 2.57 8.33
C ALA A 83 1.73 1.03 8.51
N THR A 84 0.64 0.37 8.88
CA THR A 84 0.58 -1.09 8.99
C THR A 84 0.23 -1.76 7.66
N SER A 85 0.30 -3.09 7.59
CA SER A 85 -0.41 -3.86 6.57
C SER A 85 -1.92 -3.79 6.79
N VAL A 86 -2.72 -4.12 5.77
CA VAL A 86 -4.19 -4.20 5.93
C VAL A 86 -4.58 -5.22 7.02
N ALA A 87 -3.89 -6.36 7.09
CA ALA A 87 -4.12 -7.35 8.16
C ALA A 87 -3.87 -6.80 9.59
N GLY A 88 -3.02 -5.77 9.71
CA GLY A 88 -2.78 -5.09 10.99
C GLY A 88 -3.74 -3.94 11.29
N LEU A 89 -4.56 -3.52 10.31
CA LEU A 89 -5.39 -2.33 10.44
C LEU A 89 -6.51 -2.49 11.47
N ARG A 90 -7.34 -3.53 11.35
CA ARG A 90 -8.45 -3.78 12.30
C ARG A 90 -7.95 -4.03 13.73
N PRO A 91 -6.95 -4.88 13.98
CA PRO A 91 -6.40 -5.04 15.33
C PRO A 91 -5.89 -3.73 15.94
N LEU A 92 -5.26 -2.86 15.14
CA LEU A 92 -4.82 -1.56 15.60
C LEU A 92 -6.01 -0.61 15.83
N ALA A 93 -6.97 -0.56 14.92
CA ALA A 93 -8.17 0.27 15.06
C ALA A 93 -8.96 -0.06 16.34
N LEU A 94 -9.07 -1.35 16.70
CA LEU A 94 -9.69 -1.77 17.96
C LEU A 94 -8.95 -1.22 19.19
N GLN A 95 -7.63 -1.14 19.15
CA GLN A 95 -6.83 -0.52 20.23
C GLN A 95 -6.99 1.00 20.25
N LEU A 96 -7.25 1.64 19.11
CA LEU A 96 -7.46 3.07 18.99
C LEU A 96 -8.86 3.53 19.45
N ARG A 97 -9.83 2.61 19.51
CA ARG A 97 -11.23 2.91 19.83
C ARG A 97 -11.47 3.71 21.12
N PRO A 98 -10.68 3.54 22.22
CA PRO A 98 -10.86 4.32 23.44
C PRO A 98 -10.37 5.76 23.38
N PHE A 99 -9.68 6.15 22.30
CA PHE A 99 -9.01 7.44 22.17
C PHE A 99 -9.77 8.39 21.24
N ILE A 100 -9.61 9.70 21.48
CA ILE A 100 -10.04 10.73 20.55
C ILE A 100 -8.95 10.94 19.49
N ILE A 101 -9.27 10.74 18.23
CA ILE A 101 -8.34 10.86 17.11
C ILE A 101 -8.77 12.04 16.26
N PRO A 102 -8.04 13.16 16.26
CA PRO A 102 -8.46 14.34 15.51
C PRO A 102 -8.33 14.19 13.99
N ASN A 103 -7.28 13.53 13.52
CA ASN A 103 -6.97 13.35 12.09
C ASN A 103 -6.26 12.02 11.87
N LEU A 104 -6.88 11.13 11.11
CA LEU A 104 -6.36 9.81 10.81
C LEU A 104 -5.95 9.69 9.34
N VAL A 105 -4.72 9.26 9.07
CA VAL A 105 -4.22 8.97 7.73
C VAL A 105 -3.76 7.52 7.68
N TRP A 106 -4.13 6.76 6.66
CA TRP A 106 -3.62 5.40 6.51
C TRP A 106 -2.88 5.20 5.19
N LEU A 107 -1.88 4.34 5.23
CA LEU A 107 -0.97 4.03 4.11
C LEU A 107 -1.14 2.58 3.61
N CYS A 108 -1.93 1.76 4.31
CA CYS A 108 -2.15 0.36 3.97
C CYS A 108 -2.89 0.22 2.64
N LYS A 109 -2.46 -0.76 1.84
CA LYS A 109 -2.97 -1.01 0.48
C LYS A 109 -3.43 -2.46 0.38
N GLY A 110 -4.68 -2.68 0.04
CA GLY A 110 -5.26 -4.01 -0.08
C GLY A 110 -6.68 -4.07 0.43
N PHE A 111 -7.27 -5.25 0.33
CA PHE A 111 -8.56 -5.59 0.94
C PHE A 111 -8.32 -6.44 2.20
N GLU A 112 -9.16 -6.26 3.21
CA GLU A 112 -9.12 -7.10 4.42
C GLU A 112 -9.54 -8.53 4.08
N GLU A 113 -8.74 -9.49 4.50
CA GLU A 113 -9.03 -10.91 4.33
C GLU A 113 -10.34 -11.29 5.05
N GLY A 114 -11.14 -12.12 4.44
CA GLY A 114 -12.46 -12.56 4.96
C GLY A 114 -13.58 -11.54 4.73
N SER A 115 -13.43 -10.29 5.17
CA SER A 115 -14.48 -9.27 4.98
C SER A 115 -14.47 -8.63 3.59
N ARG A 116 -13.34 -8.67 2.88
CA ARG A 116 -13.10 -8.02 1.58
C ARG A 116 -13.30 -6.49 1.60
N ARG A 117 -13.26 -5.89 2.80
CA ARG A 117 -13.42 -4.45 2.98
C ARG A 117 -12.16 -3.68 2.62
N LEU A 118 -12.35 -2.51 2.04
CA LEU A 118 -11.32 -1.50 1.88
C LEU A 118 -10.92 -0.89 3.24
N PRO A 119 -9.71 -0.34 3.39
CA PRO A 119 -9.25 0.24 4.66
C PRO A 119 -10.21 1.24 5.28
N HIS A 120 -10.79 2.17 4.50
CA HIS A 120 -11.77 3.12 5.03
C HIS A 120 -13.01 2.44 5.61
N GLN A 121 -13.47 1.34 5.00
CA GLN A 121 -14.63 0.58 5.48
C GLN A 121 -14.30 -0.17 6.78
N VAL A 122 -13.07 -0.68 6.91
CA VAL A 122 -12.59 -1.31 8.16
C VAL A 122 -12.52 -0.30 9.28
N LEU A 123 -11.98 0.89 9.03
CA LEU A 123 -11.86 1.97 10.02
C LEU A 123 -13.22 2.48 10.45
N ARG A 124 -14.15 2.71 9.50
CA ARG A 124 -15.54 3.09 9.80
C ARG A 124 -16.25 2.05 10.66
N ASP A 125 -16.08 0.76 10.34
CA ASP A 125 -16.67 -0.35 11.09
C ASP A 125 -16.23 -0.37 12.57
N VAL A 126 -14.98 0.00 12.84
CA VAL A 126 -14.40 -0.07 14.19
C VAL A 126 -14.49 1.25 14.96
N LEU A 127 -14.19 2.37 14.30
CA LEU A 127 -14.07 3.69 14.93
C LEU A 127 -15.32 4.54 14.76
N GLY A 128 -16.27 4.13 13.87
CA GLY A 128 -17.45 4.93 13.51
C GLY A 128 -17.15 6.02 12.48
N ASP A 129 -18.21 6.78 12.11
CA ASP A 129 -18.14 7.83 11.08
C ASP A 129 -17.55 9.16 11.59
N GLY A 130 -17.33 9.29 12.89
CA GLY A 130 -16.92 10.55 13.51
C GLY A 130 -15.42 10.87 13.44
N VAL A 131 -14.58 9.95 12.94
CA VAL A 131 -13.14 10.17 12.84
C VAL A 131 -12.79 10.68 11.45
N PRO A 132 -12.27 11.93 11.30
CA PRO A 132 -11.78 12.41 10.02
C PRO A 132 -10.65 11.52 9.49
N GLY A 133 -10.78 11.00 8.28
CA GLY A 133 -9.86 10.00 7.76
C GLY A 133 -9.49 10.22 6.31
N ALA A 134 -8.21 9.93 5.99
CA ALA A 134 -7.67 10.04 4.64
C ALA A 134 -6.77 8.84 4.27
N ALA A 135 -6.86 8.38 3.03
CA ALA A 135 -5.90 7.45 2.44
C ALA A 135 -4.74 8.21 1.81
N LEU A 136 -3.51 7.74 1.99
CA LEU A 136 -2.32 8.25 1.28
C LEU A 136 -1.71 7.11 0.45
N SER A 137 -1.63 7.32 -0.86
CA SER A 137 -1.14 6.30 -1.80
C SER A 137 -0.37 6.95 -2.96
N GLY A 138 0.28 6.13 -3.79
CA GLY A 138 1.03 6.57 -4.97
C GLY A 138 2.36 5.85 -5.12
N PRO A 139 3.12 6.13 -6.19
CA PRO A 139 4.40 5.50 -6.49
C PRO A 139 5.48 5.94 -5.48
N SER A 140 5.86 5.04 -4.57
CA SER A 140 6.78 5.37 -3.47
C SER A 140 7.44 4.14 -2.88
N PHE A 141 8.62 3.77 -3.35
CA PHE A 141 9.43 2.78 -2.66
C PHE A 141 10.08 3.38 -1.41
N ALA A 142 9.97 2.69 -0.28
CA ALA A 142 10.47 3.16 1.00
C ALA A 142 11.94 3.57 0.98
N GLN A 143 12.80 2.78 0.31
CA GLN A 143 14.23 3.09 0.20
C GLN A 143 14.50 4.36 -0.60
N GLU A 144 13.74 4.63 -1.65
CA GLU A 144 13.88 5.86 -2.45
C GLU A 144 13.43 7.08 -1.67
N VAL A 145 12.29 6.97 -0.97
CA VAL A 145 11.79 8.03 -0.08
C VAL A 145 12.80 8.32 1.03
N ALA A 146 13.36 7.30 1.68
CA ALA A 146 14.37 7.46 2.73
C ALA A 146 15.68 8.09 2.22
N ARG A 147 16.03 7.90 0.93
CA ARG A 147 17.16 8.58 0.28
C ARG A 147 16.86 10.03 -0.10
N GLY A 148 15.64 10.50 0.09
CA GLY A 148 15.21 11.82 -0.33
C GLY A 148 15.06 11.96 -1.85
N LEU A 149 14.86 10.86 -2.58
CA LEU A 149 14.60 10.92 -4.02
C LEU A 149 13.18 11.44 -4.29
N PRO A 150 12.95 12.11 -5.45
CA PRO A 150 11.66 12.65 -5.78
C PRO A 150 10.55 11.59 -5.83
N CYS A 151 9.43 11.85 -5.17
CA CYS A 151 8.24 11.01 -5.25
C CYS A 151 6.97 11.87 -5.29
N ALA A 152 5.89 11.28 -5.78
CA ALA A 152 4.59 11.91 -5.83
C ALA A 152 3.52 11.00 -5.22
N LEU A 153 2.68 11.56 -4.36
CA LEU A 153 1.62 10.86 -3.64
C LEU A 153 0.28 11.56 -3.84
N THR A 154 -0.79 10.82 -3.61
CA THR A 154 -2.15 11.36 -3.56
C THR A 154 -2.75 11.09 -2.19
N VAL A 155 -3.27 12.13 -1.55
CA VAL A 155 -4.12 12.01 -0.38
C VAL A 155 -5.58 12.05 -0.83
N ALA A 156 -6.40 11.13 -0.31
CA ALA A 156 -7.83 11.04 -0.62
C ALA A 156 -8.67 11.10 0.66
N SER A 157 -9.61 12.03 0.70
CA SER A 157 -10.59 12.16 1.78
C SER A 157 -11.82 12.91 1.32
N ALA A 158 -12.98 12.59 1.89
CA ALA A 158 -14.19 13.43 1.77
C ALA A 158 -14.06 14.75 2.56
N ASP A 159 -13.12 14.82 3.52
CA ASP A 159 -12.80 16.01 4.30
C ASP A 159 -11.67 16.80 3.61
N ALA A 160 -12.03 17.89 2.95
CA ALA A 160 -11.08 18.76 2.24
C ALA A 160 -10.06 19.40 3.21
N ALA A 161 -10.46 19.77 4.42
CA ALA A 161 -9.58 20.38 5.41
C ALA A 161 -8.51 19.37 5.88
N LEU A 162 -8.86 18.09 6.02
CA LEU A 162 -7.89 17.04 6.28
C LEU A 162 -6.92 16.86 5.11
N CYS A 163 -7.40 16.88 3.86
CA CYS A 163 -6.54 16.84 2.69
C CYS A 163 -5.53 18.00 2.68
N GLU A 164 -5.98 19.23 2.92
CA GLU A 164 -5.11 20.41 2.99
C GLU A 164 -4.06 20.27 4.10
N ARG A 165 -4.44 19.78 5.27
CA ARG A 165 -3.53 19.52 6.40
C ARG A 165 -2.47 18.48 6.04
N VAL A 166 -2.87 17.37 5.41
CA VAL A 166 -1.93 16.33 4.96
C VAL A 166 -0.98 16.88 3.88
N VAL A 167 -1.51 17.65 2.93
CA VAL A 167 -0.68 18.33 1.91
C VAL A 167 0.31 19.27 2.60
N ALA A 168 -0.12 20.11 3.53
CA ALA A 168 0.75 21.04 4.25
C ALA A 168 1.87 20.33 5.03
N ALA A 169 1.57 19.16 5.62
CA ALA A 169 2.54 18.36 6.36
C ALA A 169 3.57 17.68 5.46
N LEU A 170 3.14 17.09 4.35
CA LEU A 170 3.96 16.20 3.53
C LEU A 170 4.58 16.86 2.31
N HIS A 171 3.89 17.83 1.70
CA HIS A 171 4.36 18.47 0.47
C HIS A 171 5.62 19.33 0.71
N GLY A 172 6.59 19.18 -0.18
CA GLY A 172 7.84 19.95 -0.14
C GLY A 172 9.08 19.06 -0.16
N GLY A 173 10.24 19.68 -0.29
CA GLY A 173 11.48 18.94 -0.52
C GLY A 173 11.37 18.06 -1.76
N SER A 174 11.59 16.76 -1.60
CA SER A 174 11.49 15.77 -2.67
C SER A 174 10.08 15.16 -2.84
N MET A 175 9.11 15.51 -1.96
CA MET A 175 7.78 14.91 -1.99
C MET A 175 6.74 15.87 -2.56
N ARG A 176 6.00 15.43 -3.58
CA ARG A 176 4.82 16.11 -4.12
C ARG A 176 3.57 15.41 -3.65
N VAL A 177 2.59 16.16 -3.13
CA VAL A 177 1.32 15.59 -2.68
C VAL A 177 0.18 16.29 -3.40
N TYR A 178 -0.70 15.49 -3.97
CA TYR A 178 -1.93 15.91 -4.65
C TYR A 178 -3.13 15.42 -3.83
N SER A 179 -4.25 16.11 -3.91
CA SER A 179 -5.47 15.75 -3.19
C SER A 179 -6.59 15.35 -4.13
N THR A 180 -7.47 14.48 -3.64
CA THR A 180 -8.73 14.07 -4.29
C THR A 180 -9.75 13.70 -3.24
N ASP A 181 -11.03 13.72 -3.60
CA ASP A 181 -12.13 13.18 -2.79
C ASP A 181 -12.50 11.73 -3.15
N ASP A 182 -11.85 11.13 -4.18
CA ASP A 182 -12.08 9.74 -4.59
C ASP A 182 -11.30 8.75 -3.73
N LEU A 183 -11.80 8.51 -2.54
CA LEU A 183 -11.20 7.59 -1.57
C LEU A 183 -11.18 6.15 -2.09
N VAL A 184 -12.29 5.71 -2.71
CA VAL A 184 -12.42 4.35 -3.25
C VAL A 184 -11.42 4.11 -4.38
N GLY A 185 -11.34 5.02 -5.35
CA GLY A 185 -10.41 4.88 -6.48
C GLY A 185 -8.95 4.81 -6.04
N VAL A 186 -8.56 5.63 -5.05
CA VAL A 186 -7.20 5.63 -4.49
C VAL A 186 -6.88 4.31 -3.79
N GLU A 187 -7.79 3.77 -3.00
CA GLU A 187 -7.58 2.50 -2.28
C GLU A 187 -7.57 1.30 -3.21
N VAL A 188 -8.51 1.22 -4.18
CA VAL A 188 -8.58 0.11 -5.14
C VAL A 188 -7.36 0.08 -6.04
N GLY A 189 -6.94 1.23 -6.57
CA GLY A 189 -5.72 1.34 -7.38
C GLY A 189 -4.50 0.79 -6.62
N GLY A 190 -4.31 1.23 -5.40
CA GLY A 190 -3.22 0.78 -4.52
C GLY A 190 -3.30 -0.70 -4.15
N ALA A 191 -4.51 -1.28 -4.05
CA ALA A 191 -4.72 -2.68 -3.69
C ALA A 191 -4.41 -3.64 -4.84
N VAL A 192 -5.07 -3.44 -5.98
CA VAL A 192 -5.07 -4.42 -7.10
C VAL A 192 -3.75 -4.43 -7.87
N LYS A 193 -3.03 -3.29 -7.93
CA LYS A 193 -1.70 -3.22 -8.57
C LYS A 193 -0.72 -4.30 -8.08
N ASN A 194 -0.84 -4.70 -6.83
CA ASN A 194 0.05 -5.69 -6.21
C ASN A 194 -0.10 -7.08 -6.85
N ILE A 195 -1.31 -7.42 -7.29
CA ILE A 195 -1.61 -8.66 -8.01
C ILE A 195 -1.01 -8.60 -9.40
N MET A 196 -1.17 -7.46 -10.09
CA MET A 196 -0.58 -7.22 -11.41
C MET A 196 0.95 -7.29 -11.39
N ALA A 197 1.56 -6.86 -10.27
CA ALA A 197 2.99 -7.00 -10.08
C ALA A 197 3.45 -8.47 -9.93
N ILE A 198 2.64 -9.36 -9.33
CA ILE A 198 2.92 -10.80 -9.33
C ILE A 198 2.85 -11.34 -10.76
N ALA A 199 1.81 -10.97 -11.53
CA ALA A 199 1.67 -11.39 -12.91
C ALA A 199 2.86 -10.95 -13.79
N THR A 200 3.30 -9.68 -13.65
CA THR A 200 4.48 -9.20 -14.39
C THR A 200 5.75 -9.90 -13.97
N GLY A 201 5.89 -10.23 -12.69
CA GLY A 201 7.01 -11.05 -12.19
C GLY A 201 7.03 -12.45 -12.82
N ILE A 202 5.87 -13.08 -13.00
CA ILE A 202 5.74 -14.38 -13.70
C ILE A 202 6.18 -14.24 -15.17
N VAL A 203 5.66 -13.24 -15.89
CA VAL A 203 6.01 -12.98 -17.30
C VAL A 203 7.52 -12.73 -17.47
N ASP A 204 8.12 -11.94 -16.58
CA ASP A 204 9.55 -11.67 -16.60
C ASP A 204 10.39 -12.93 -16.29
N GLY A 205 9.97 -13.71 -15.30
CA GLY A 205 10.65 -14.94 -14.88
C GLY A 205 10.59 -16.06 -15.93
N LEU A 206 9.53 -16.09 -16.75
CA LEU A 206 9.41 -16.98 -17.91
C LEU A 206 10.13 -16.47 -19.16
N GLY A 207 10.75 -15.29 -19.12
CA GLY A 207 11.52 -14.74 -20.23
C GLY A 207 10.66 -14.28 -21.43
N LEU A 208 9.40 -13.89 -21.23
CA LEU A 208 8.46 -13.55 -22.31
C LEU A 208 8.68 -12.16 -22.92
N GLY A 209 9.60 -11.39 -22.37
CA GLY A 209 10.08 -10.13 -22.91
C GLY A 209 9.24 -8.90 -22.55
N LEU A 210 9.74 -7.73 -22.98
CA LEU A 210 9.20 -6.43 -22.59
C LEU A 210 7.83 -6.13 -23.21
N ASN A 211 7.55 -6.65 -24.41
CA ASN A 211 6.26 -6.47 -25.06
C ASN A 211 5.13 -7.12 -24.26
N ALA A 212 5.34 -8.36 -23.79
CA ALA A 212 4.38 -9.08 -22.96
C ALA A 212 4.14 -8.35 -21.64
N ARG A 213 5.21 -7.87 -20.99
CA ARG A 213 5.10 -7.07 -19.77
C ARG A 213 4.30 -5.78 -19.98
N ALA A 214 4.58 -5.02 -21.06
CA ALA A 214 3.86 -3.79 -21.38
C ALA A 214 2.37 -4.06 -21.63
N ALA A 215 2.04 -5.09 -22.43
CA ALA A 215 0.66 -5.50 -22.67
C ALA A 215 -0.06 -5.89 -21.37
N LEU A 216 0.60 -6.64 -20.49
CA LEU A 216 0.02 -7.06 -19.21
C LEU A 216 -0.23 -5.89 -18.28
N ILE A 217 0.69 -4.91 -18.19
CA ILE A 217 0.49 -3.69 -17.39
C ILE A 217 -0.70 -2.90 -17.92
N THR A 218 -0.81 -2.70 -19.22
CA THR A 218 -1.92 -1.98 -19.85
C THR A 218 -3.27 -2.69 -19.59
N ARG A 219 -3.33 -4.00 -19.81
CA ARG A 219 -4.55 -4.78 -19.53
C ARG A 219 -4.87 -4.86 -18.06
N GLY A 220 -3.85 -4.94 -17.20
CA GLY A 220 -3.99 -4.89 -15.75
C GLY A 220 -4.62 -3.57 -15.27
N LEU A 221 -4.24 -2.43 -15.86
CA LEU A 221 -4.86 -1.14 -15.55
C LEU A 221 -6.36 -1.13 -15.93
N VAL A 222 -6.73 -1.76 -17.03
CA VAL A 222 -8.16 -1.90 -17.42
C VAL A 222 -8.93 -2.73 -16.38
N GLU A 223 -8.35 -3.83 -15.88
CA GLU A 223 -9.00 -4.64 -14.82
C GLU A 223 -9.14 -3.85 -13.52
N ILE A 224 -8.08 -3.13 -13.11
CA ILE A 224 -8.12 -2.24 -11.94
C ILE A 224 -9.25 -1.22 -12.07
N SER A 225 -9.34 -0.57 -13.23
CA SER A 225 -10.35 0.46 -13.49
C SER A 225 -11.77 -0.12 -13.47
N ARG A 226 -11.99 -1.29 -14.07
CA ARG A 226 -13.31 -1.96 -14.06
C ARG A 226 -13.78 -2.28 -12.65
N LEU A 227 -12.94 -2.91 -11.85
CA LEU A 227 -13.29 -3.22 -10.46
C LEU A 227 -13.49 -1.93 -9.66
N GLY A 228 -12.59 -0.97 -9.81
CA GLY A 228 -12.66 0.27 -9.07
C GLY A 228 -13.91 1.10 -9.38
N ILE A 229 -14.33 1.17 -10.64
CA ILE A 229 -15.58 1.84 -11.05
C ILE A 229 -16.79 1.08 -10.49
N ALA A 230 -16.78 -0.24 -10.54
CA ALA A 230 -17.86 -1.06 -9.96
C ALA A 230 -18.00 -0.88 -8.44
N LEU A 231 -16.92 -0.51 -7.76
CA LEU A 231 -16.91 -0.21 -6.32
C LEU A 231 -17.18 1.28 -6.01
N GLY A 232 -17.38 2.13 -7.02
CA GLY A 232 -17.71 3.55 -6.87
C GLY A 232 -16.53 4.51 -7.02
N GLY A 233 -15.36 4.04 -7.46
CA GLY A 233 -14.22 4.88 -7.82
C GLY A 233 -14.40 5.58 -9.17
N ARG A 234 -13.65 6.64 -9.42
CA ARG A 234 -13.71 7.43 -10.65
C ARG A 234 -12.65 7.00 -11.67
N PRO A 235 -12.98 6.94 -12.97
CA PRO A 235 -12.06 6.53 -14.03
C PRO A 235 -10.74 7.32 -14.04
N GLU A 236 -10.81 8.63 -13.80
CA GLU A 236 -9.65 9.54 -13.82
C GLU A 236 -8.61 9.18 -12.76
N THR A 237 -9.05 8.67 -11.61
CA THR A 237 -8.16 8.28 -10.51
C THR A 237 -7.25 7.13 -10.92
N PHE A 238 -7.74 6.19 -11.74
CA PHE A 238 -6.93 5.05 -12.19
C PHE A 238 -5.89 5.43 -13.23
N MET A 239 -6.08 6.54 -13.95
CA MET A 239 -5.08 7.11 -14.87
C MET A 239 -4.04 7.99 -14.16
N GLY A 240 -4.23 8.25 -12.87
CA GLY A 240 -3.37 9.08 -12.02
C GLY A 240 -2.26 8.30 -11.30
N LEU A 241 -1.73 8.96 -10.24
CA LEU A 241 -0.60 8.45 -9.45
C LEU A 241 -0.89 7.12 -8.76
N THR A 242 -2.10 6.96 -8.20
CA THR A 242 -2.48 5.78 -7.41
C THR A 242 -2.93 4.59 -8.24
N GLY A 243 -3.31 4.83 -9.50
CA GLY A 243 -3.58 3.79 -10.50
C GLY A 243 -2.34 3.51 -11.34
N MET A 244 -2.25 4.16 -12.52
CA MET A 244 -1.18 3.96 -13.50
C MET A 244 0.23 4.15 -12.91
N GLY A 245 0.46 5.24 -12.17
CA GLY A 245 1.79 5.56 -11.64
C GLY A 245 2.33 4.48 -10.71
N ASP A 246 1.53 4.08 -9.72
CA ASP A 246 1.92 3.08 -8.73
C ASP A 246 1.93 1.65 -9.33
N LEU A 247 1.08 1.39 -10.34
CA LEU A 247 1.10 0.15 -11.11
C LEU A 247 2.42 0.00 -11.88
N ILE A 248 2.81 1.00 -12.67
CA ILE A 248 4.05 0.96 -13.46
C ILE A 248 5.25 0.75 -12.52
N LEU A 249 5.37 1.55 -11.46
CA LEU A 249 6.45 1.42 -10.49
C LEU A 249 6.52 0.01 -9.90
N THR A 250 5.39 -0.53 -9.49
CA THR A 250 5.34 -1.83 -8.80
C THR A 250 5.60 -3.00 -9.74
N CYS A 251 5.17 -2.90 -11.01
CA CYS A 251 5.36 -3.93 -12.03
C CYS A 251 6.76 -3.93 -12.67
N THR A 252 7.48 -2.80 -12.64
CA THR A 252 8.79 -2.69 -13.30
C THR A 252 9.96 -2.60 -12.31
N GLY A 253 9.71 -2.11 -11.10
CA GLY A 253 10.77 -1.86 -10.13
C GLY A 253 11.33 -3.12 -9.47
N GLU A 254 12.65 -3.18 -9.31
CA GLU A 254 13.35 -4.30 -8.66
C GLU A 254 13.05 -4.41 -7.16
N LEU A 255 12.69 -3.30 -6.53
CA LEU A 255 12.31 -3.25 -5.12
C LEU A 255 10.90 -3.79 -4.85
N SER A 256 10.13 -4.12 -5.90
CA SER A 256 8.78 -4.66 -5.77
C SER A 256 8.79 -6.09 -5.24
N ARG A 257 8.34 -6.26 -3.99
CA ARG A 257 8.19 -7.58 -3.36
C ARG A 257 7.19 -8.46 -4.12
N ASN A 258 6.10 -7.90 -4.59
CA ASN A 258 5.09 -8.64 -5.35
C ASN A 258 5.63 -9.13 -6.69
N ARG A 259 6.41 -8.31 -7.41
CA ARG A 259 7.10 -8.76 -8.62
C ARG A 259 8.10 -9.87 -8.31
N ARG A 260 8.82 -9.80 -7.18
CA ARG A 260 9.74 -10.86 -6.73
C ARG A 260 9.00 -12.16 -6.40
N VAL A 261 7.76 -12.11 -5.86
CA VAL A 261 6.92 -13.30 -5.73
C VAL A 261 6.71 -13.96 -7.10
N GLY A 262 6.31 -13.19 -8.11
CA GLY A 262 6.10 -13.71 -9.46
C GLY A 262 7.35 -14.32 -10.08
N LEU A 263 8.51 -13.69 -9.92
CA LEU A 263 9.81 -14.24 -10.35
C LEU A 263 10.12 -15.58 -9.67
N GLY A 264 9.86 -15.69 -8.37
CA GLY A 264 10.06 -16.93 -7.62
C GLY A 264 9.14 -18.06 -8.09
N LEU A 265 7.84 -17.76 -8.32
CA LEU A 265 6.88 -18.72 -8.86
C LEU A 265 7.27 -19.22 -10.25
N ALA A 266 7.71 -18.31 -11.13
CA ALA A 266 8.21 -18.68 -12.46
C ALA A 266 9.45 -19.57 -12.42
N ALA A 267 10.28 -19.42 -11.38
CA ALA A 267 11.44 -20.29 -11.12
C ALA A 267 11.06 -21.63 -10.47
N GLY A 268 9.77 -21.92 -10.28
CA GLY A 268 9.27 -23.15 -9.69
C GLY A 268 9.41 -23.24 -8.17
N LYS A 269 9.69 -22.14 -7.47
CA LYS A 269 9.77 -22.12 -6.01
C LYS A 269 8.39 -22.23 -5.39
N PRO A 270 8.20 -23.00 -4.31
CA PRO A 270 6.96 -23.00 -3.51
C PRO A 270 6.70 -21.61 -2.89
N LEU A 271 5.43 -21.23 -2.77
CA LEU A 271 5.01 -19.92 -2.28
C LEU A 271 5.51 -19.62 -0.85
N ASP A 272 5.45 -20.62 0.03
CA ASP A 272 5.92 -20.51 1.41
C ASP A 272 7.42 -20.22 1.49
N VAL A 273 8.22 -20.84 0.62
CA VAL A 273 9.67 -20.59 0.52
C VAL A 273 9.92 -19.15 0.05
N ILE A 274 9.17 -18.68 -0.99
CA ILE A 274 9.31 -17.31 -1.49
C ILE A 274 8.96 -16.29 -0.41
N VAL A 275 7.86 -16.52 0.32
CA VAL A 275 7.42 -15.62 1.41
C VAL A 275 8.44 -15.59 2.54
N ALA A 276 9.03 -16.74 2.90
CA ALA A 276 10.09 -16.82 3.90
C ALA A 276 11.36 -16.06 3.48
N GLU A 277 11.81 -16.21 2.22
CA GLU A 277 12.95 -15.49 1.66
C GLU A 277 12.74 -13.96 1.62
N LEU A 278 11.51 -13.51 1.41
CA LEU A 278 11.16 -12.09 1.41
C LEU A 278 11.12 -11.47 2.82
N GLY A 279 11.06 -12.30 3.87
CA GLY A 279 11.00 -11.88 5.26
C GLY A 279 9.69 -11.21 5.70
N HIS A 280 8.85 -10.82 4.74
CA HIS A 280 7.56 -10.16 4.99
C HIS A 280 6.56 -10.56 3.92
N VAL A 281 5.28 -10.62 4.30
CA VAL A 281 4.20 -10.97 3.37
C VAL A 281 4.08 -9.92 2.28
N ALA A 282 4.02 -10.38 1.02
CA ALA A 282 3.65 -9.55 -0.11
C ALA A 282 2.12 -9.34 -0.10
N GLU A 283 1.68 -8.09 -0.09
CA GLU A 283 0.24 -7.74 0.01
C GLU A 283 -0.58 -8.32 -1.15
N GLY A 284 0.01 -8.47 -2.35
CA GLY A 284 -0.65 -9.04 -3.51
C GLY A 284 -1.09 -10.50 -3.29
N VAL A 285 -0.30 -11.29 -2.55
CA VAL A 285 -0.65 -12.68 -2.22
C VAL A 285 -1.92 -12.72 -1.38
N ARG A 286 -2.00 -11.90 -0.33
CA ARG A 286 -3.19 -11.84 0.54
C ARG A 286 -4.41 -11.27 -0.18
N CYS A 287 -4.19 -10.32 -1.07
CA CYS A 287 -5.25 -9.58 -1.75
C CYS A 287 -5.87 -10.36 -2.92
N ALA A 288 -5.14 -11.30 -3.55
CA ALA A 288 -5.56 -11.95 -4.79
C ALA A 288 -6.88 -12.71 -4.64
N GLN A 289 -7.06 -13.47 -3.55
CA GLN A 289 -8.29 -14.19 -3.30
C GLN A 289 -9.48 -13.24 -3.06
N ALA A 290 -9.28 -12.21 -2.24
CA ALA A 290 -10.31 -11.21 -1.95
C ALA A 290 -10.77 -10.47 -3.22
N VAL A 291 -9.82 -10.14 -4.11
CA VAL A 291 -10.12 -9.47 -5.39
C VAL A 291 -10.88 -10.41 -6.34
N ARG A 292 -10.50 -11.70 -6.43
CA ARG A 292 -11.23 -12.69 -7.24
C ARG A 292 -12.69 -12.79 -6.81
N GLU A 293 -12.92 -13.00 -5.52
CA GLU A 293 -14.28 -13.12 -4.97
C GLU A 293 -15.10 -11.83 -5.11
N LEU A 294 -14.46 -10.66 -4.94
CA LEU A 294 -15.14 -9.37 -5.09
C LEU A 294 -15.50 -9.10 -6.56
N ALA A 295 -14.61 -9.44 -7.49
CA ALA A 295 -14.87 -9.33 -8.92
C ALA A 295 -16.08 -10.19 -9.35
N GLU A 296 -16.17 -11.44 -8.85
CA GLU A 296 -17.31 -12.33 -9.07
C GLU A 296 -18.61 -11.72 -8.53
N GLN A 297 -18.59 -11.19 -7.29
CA GLN A 297 -19.75 -10.55 -6.67
C GLN A 297 -20.22 -9.31 -7.44
N CYS A 298 -19.30 -8.54 -7.98
CA CYS A 298 -19.61 -7.34 -8.78
C CYS A 298 -19.91 -7.66 -10.25
N GLY A 299 -19.77 -8.92 -10.71
CA GLY A 299 -19.92 -9.30 -12.11
C GLY A 299 -18.84 -8.69 -13.02
N VAL A 300 -17.65 -8.40 -12.47
CA VAL A 300 -16.53 -7.78 -13.18
C VAL A 300 -15.55 -8.83 -13.68
N LYS A 301 -15.21 -8.76 -14.97
CA LYS A 301 -14.21 -9.65 -15.57
C LYS A 301 -12.79 -9.18 -15.26
N MET A 302 -12.05 -9.97 -14.50
CA MET A 302 -10.66 -9.73 -14.11
C MET A 302 -9.77 -10.95 -14.43
N PRO A 303 -9.56 -11.29 -15.70
CA PRO A 303 -8.86 -12.53 -16.08
C PRO A 303 -7.42 -12.60 -15.58
N ILE A 304 -6.66 -11.50 -15.54
CA ILE A 304 -5.29 -11.50 -15.02
C ILE A 304 -5.28 -11.76 -13.53
N ALA A 305 -6.14 -11.07 -12.78
CA ALA A 305 -6.24 -11.26 -11.34
C ALA A 305 -6.70 -12.68 -10.98
N ALA A 306 -7.67 -13.23 -11.72
CA ALA A 306 -8.15 -14.61 -11.54
C ALA A 306 -7.05 -15.63 -11.84
N ALA A 307 -6.30 -15.48 -12.93
CA ALA A 307 -5.21 -16.37 -13.27
C ALA A 307 -4.05 -16.33 -12.25
N VAL A 308 -3.72 -15.15 -11.70
CA VAL A 308 -2.76 -15.05 -10.58
C VAL A 308 -3.27 -15.79 -9.34
N ALA A 309 -4.56 -15.66 -9.01
CA ALA A 309 -5.15 -16.39 -7.89
C ALA A 309 -5.10 -17.92 -8.11
N GLY A 310 -5.31 -18.39 -9.35
CA GLY A 310 -5.14 -19.79 -9.76
C GLY A 310 -3.73 -20.33 -9.45
N VAL A 311 -2.71 -19.55 -9.82
CA VAL A 311 -1.31 -19.94 -9.52
C VAL A 311 -1.00 -19.91 -8.02
N LEU A 312 -1.59 -18.97 -7.27
CA LEU A 312 -1.31 -18.84 -5.85
C LEU A 312 -2.03 -19.89 -4.98
N PHE A 313 -3.23 -20.32 -5.36
CA PHE A 313 -4.12 -21.06 -4.46
C PHE A 313 -4.70 -22.36 -5.04
N ASP A 314 -4.84 -22.46 -6.39
CA ASP A 314 -5.54 -23.57 -7.01
C ASP A 314 -4.58 -24.60 -7.66
N GLY A 315 -3.25 -24.36 -7.54
CA GLY A 315 -2.23 -25.28 -8.06
C GLY A 315 -1.93 -25.11 -9.55
N ASP A 316 -2.41 -24.05 -10.17
CA ASP A 316 -2.06 -23.75 -11.57
C ASP A 316 -0.57 -23.43 -11.71
N THR A 317 -0.02 -23.74 -12.89
CA THR A 317 1.37 -23.39 -13.18
C THR A 317 1.49 -21.99 -13.80
N PRO A 318 2.61 -21.29 -13.61
CA PRO A 318 2.89 -20.03 -14.31
C PRO A 318 2.75 -20.14 -15.82
N GLN A 319 3.16 -21.27 -16.42
CA GLN A 319 3.05 -21.54 -17.84
C GLN A 319 1.59 -21.68 -18.29
N HIS A 320 0.76 -22.38 -17.49
CA HIS A 320 -0.67 -22.55 -17.75
C HIS A 320 -1.38 -21.19 -17.72
N MET A 321 -1.11 -20.38 -16.68
CA MET A 321 -1.63 -19.00 -16.57
C MET A 321 -1.40 -18.19 -17.85
N VAL A 322 -0.17 -18.21 -18.37
CA VAL A 322 0.17 -17.47 -19.59
C VAL A 322 -0.56 -18.04 -20.82
N ALA A 323 -0.59 -19.38 -20.97
CA ALA A 323 -1.29 -20.02 -22.07
C ALA A 323 -2.79 -19.70 -22.08
N GLU A 324 -3.44 -19.73 -20.92
CA GLU A 324 -4.85 -19.36 -20.75
C GLU A 324 -5.11 -17.89 -21.16
N LEU A 325 -4.28 -16.97 -20.69
CA LEU A 325 -4.44 -15.55 -21.03
C LEU A 325 -4.24 -15.28 -22.53
N LEU A 326 -3.33 -16.01 -23.19
CA LEU A 326 -3.09 -15.90 -24.65
C LEU A 326 -4.17 -16.58 -25.49
N ALA A 327 -4.82 -17.62 -25.00
CA ALA A 327 -5.87 -18.37 -25.70
C ALA A 327 -7.24 -17.66 -25.70
N ARG A 328 -7.37 -16.51 -25.01
CA ARG A 328 -8.63 -15.76 -24.96
C ARG A 328 -9.02 -15.20 -26.33
N ASP A 329 -10.32 -15.21 -26.60
CA ASP A 329 -10.87 -14.61 -27.81
C ASP A 329 -10.48 -13.13 -27.94
N PRO A 330 -10.27 -12.65 -29.19
CA PRO A 330 -10.04 -11.24 -29.44
C PRO A 330 -11.17 -10.38 -28.89
N GLN A 331 -10.81 -9.30 -28.22
CA GLN A 331 -11.75 -8.34 -27.69
C GLN A 331 -11.45 -6.94 -28.25
N PRO A 332 -12.46 -6.06 -28.41
CA PRO A 332 -12.18 -4.65 -28.67
C PRO A 332 -11.28 -4.07 -27.57
N GLU A 333 -10.39 -3.14 -27.96
CA GLU A 333 -9.46 -2.54 -26.98
C GLU A 333 -10.18 -1.81 -25.83
N HIS A 334 -11.33 -1.21 -26.14
CA HIS A 334 -12.17 -0.43 -25.23
C HIS A 334 -13.51 -1.12 -24.95
N GLY A 335 -13.51 -2.42 -24.83
CA GLY A 335 -14.70 -3.22 -24.53
C GLY A 335 -14.83 -3.58 -23.04
#